data_0b1cfe55712dd6cf23c5bd313387aff3
#
_entry.id   0b1cfe55712dd6cf23c5bd313387aff3
#
_cell.length_a   1.000
_cell.length_b   1.000
_cell.length_c   1.000
_cell.angle_alpha   90.00
_cell.angle_beta   90.00
_cell.angle_gamma   90.00
#
_symmetry.space_group_name_H-M   'P 1'
#
loop_
_entity.id
_entity.type
_entity.pdbx_description
1 polymer ?
#
loop_
_entity_poly.entity_id
_entity_poly.type
_entity_poly.pdbx_seq_one_letter_code
_entity_poly.pdbx_strand_id
1 'polypeptide(L)'
;MTAAPIEFLNAVALDGESIYISGSLDALPAYSNHSRLFIYDEQLSPLWRRHDVEWWSVATTVFIEHDGADWELCCLSNEGQIDYIRSTGDPVVESIPGAGVHRSGAVRWGYMSNLKQIGDHLYACGGAGQVYKRLGKDHWVHMDEGVLQAPDVDDRLLPSAIDGPHEEAIYLVGALAESGYPPRVHFWNGKTWRHLELPEVAERLTCIYVETETRIWLAGANGTLLLGNAEDGFVSLSSVDDNQLFLGVCEYFGKVYLPSNLGLFVYDVDNPQAGIQEVVTGLTPELQDARIIDRANGVLWSVGGKDIAKFDGKVWTRIQHPDNDPI
;
A
#
# COMPACT_ATOMS: atom_id res chain seq x y z
N MET A 1 8.78 -30.51 -1.60
CA MET A 1 8.01 -29.86 -0.52
C MET A 1 6.56 -29.90 -0.95
N THR A 2 5.63 -30.21 -0.08
CA THR A 2 4.19 -30.13 -0.39
C THR A 2 3.83 -28.66 -0.64
N ALA A 3 3.09 -28.39 -1.71
CA ALA A 3 2.52 -27.07 -1.99
C ALA A 3 1.71 -26.59 -0.78
N ALA A 4 1.85 -25.33 -0.44
CA ALA A 4 1.12 -24.69 0.65
C ALA A 4 0.47 -23.43 0.09
N PRO A 5 -0.79 -23.52 -0.42
CA PRO A 5 -1.47 -22.43 -1.06
C PRO A 5 -1.46 -21.13 -0.24
N ILE A 6 -1.28 -20.03 -0.94
CA ILE A 6 -1.00 -18.69 -0.38
C ILE A 6 -2.02 -17.69 -0.91
N GLU A 7 -2.55 -16.87 -0.03
CA GLU A 7 -3.21 -15.62 -0.40
C GLU A 7 -2.20 -14.46 -0.33
N PHE A 8 -2.02 -13.74 -1.43
CA PHE A 8 -1.13 -12.57 -1.49
C PHE A 8 -1.82 -11.36 -0.85
N LEU A 9 -1.10 -10.67 0.03
CA LEU A 9 -1.64 -9.57 0.83
C LEU A 9 -0.98 -8.24 0.56
N ASN A 10 0.32 -8.24 0.25
CA ASN A 10 1.09 -7.05 -0.07
C ASN A 10 2.19 -7.38 -1.07
N ALA A 11 2.58 -6.41 -1.90
CA ALA A 11 3.69 -6.57 -2.83
C ALA A 11 4.36 -5.22 -3.11
N VAL A 12 5.63 -5.26 -3.50
CA VAL A 12 6.37 -4.12 -4.02
C VAL A 12 7.26 -4.57 -5.17
N ALA A 13 7.20 -3.85 -6.28
CA ALA A 13 8.06 -4.07 -7.43
C ALA A 13 9.49 -3.66 -7.09
N LEU A 14 10.46 -4.54 -7.34
CA LEU A 14 11.87 -4.25 -7.14
C LEU A 14 12.48 -3.69 -8.41
N ASP A 15 12.15 -4.32 -9.53
CA ASP A 15 12.51 -3.88 -10.87
C ASP A 15 11.54 -4.45 -11.92
N GLY A 16 11.92 -4.44 -13.22
CA GLY A 16 11.10 -5.00 -14.31
C GLY A 16 11.06 -6.53 -14.38
N GLU A 17 11.91 -7.22 -13.64
CA GLU A 17 12.08 -8.67 -13.65
C GLU A 17 11.83 -9.31 -12.28
N SER A 18 11.77 -8.49 -11.21
CA SER A 18 11.64 -8.97 -9.84
C SER A 18 10.59 -8.22 -9.01
N ILE A 19 9.92 -8.97 -8.13
CA ILE A 19 8.90 -8.47 -7.22
C ILE A 19 9.00 -9.17 -5.86
N TYR A 20 8.80 -8.41 -4.79
CA TYR A 20 8.65 -8.93 -3.44
C TYR A 20 7.17 -9.00 -3.06
N ILE A 21 6.75 -10.11 -2.46
CA ILE A 21 5.35 -10.36 -2.10
C ILE A 21 5.28 -10.91 -0.69
N SER A 22 4.35 -10.43 0.10
CA SER A 22 3.96 -11.06 1.36
C SER A 22 2.58 -11.67 1.26
N GLY A 23 2.37 -12.80 1.94
CA GLY A 23 1.10 -13.51 1.90
C GLY A 23 0.84 -14.32 3.16
N SER A 24 -0.38 -14.82 3.27
CA SER A 24 -0.86 -15.72 4.32
C SER A 24 -1.08 -17.11 3.76
N LEU A 25 -0.74 -18.15 4.53
CA LEU A 25 -1.07 -19.52 4.17
C LEU A 25 -2.57 -19.77 4.31
N ASP A 26 -3.21 -20.32 3.27
CA ASP A 26 -4.64 -20.68 3.30
C ASP A 26 -4.98 -21.66 4.43
N ALA A 27 -4.01 -22.47 4.86
CA ALA A 27 -4.20 -23.44 5.94
C ALA A 27 -4.24 -22.82 7.34
N LEU A 28 -3.86 -21.54 7.48
CA LEU A 28 -3.87 -20.85 8.76
C LEU A 28 -5.19 -20.11 8.97
N PRO A 29 -5.66 -20.00 10.23
CA PRO A 29 -6.79 -19.14 10.54
C PRO A 29 -6.55 -17.69 10.09
N ALA A 30 -7.60 -17.00 9.70
CA ALA A 30 -7.54 -15.56 9.45
C ALA A 30 -6.95 -14.83 10.68
N TYR A 31 -6.13 -13.83 10.43
CA TYR A 31 -5.40 -13.07 11.47
C TYR A 31 -4.36 -13.86 12.27
N SER A 32 -3.87 -14.98 11.75
CA SER A 32 -2.70 -15.66 12.32
C SER A 32 -1.49 -14.72 12.30
N ASN A 33 -0.72 -14.75 13.38
CA ASN A 33 0.55 -14.00 13.45
C ASN A 33 1.63 -14.73 12.64
N HIS A 34 1.42 -14.80 11.33
CA HIS A 34 2.32 -15.45 10.39
C HIS A 34 2.25 -14.73 9.05
N SER A 35 3.38 -14.50 8.44
CA SER A 35 3.48 -14.06 7.05
C SER A 35 4.53 -14.88 6.32
N ARG A 36 4.25 -15.24 5.09
CA ARG A 36 5.24 -15.82 4.18
C ARG A 36 5.65 -14.76 3.17
N LEU A 37 6.94 -14.55 3.09
CA LEU A 37 7.58 -13.54 2.26
C LEU A 37 8.20 -14.24 1.06
N PHE A 38 8.04 -13.66 -0.14
CA PHE A 38 8.57 -14.20 -1.39
C PHE A 38 9.34 -13.14 -2.15
N ILE A 39 10.39 -13.57 -2.83
CA ILE A 39 10.97 -12.84 -3.95
C ILE A 39 10.82 -13.72 -5.18
N TYR A 40 10.19 -13.16 -6.21
CA TYR A 40 10.26 -13.65 -7.59
C TYR A 40 11.32 -12.84 -8.32
N ASP A 41 12.19 -13.52 -9.04
CA ASP A 41 13.22 -12.88 -9.84
C ASP A 41 13.55 -13.77 -11.04
N GLU A 42 13.40 -13.25 -12.24
CA GLU A 42 13.61 -13.96 -13.50
C GLU A 42 15.07 -14.40 -13.72
N GLN A 43 16.01 -13.78 -13.01
CA GLN A 43 17.44 -14.10 -13.09
C GLN A 43 17.87 -15.20 -12.10
N LEU A 44 16.98 -15.59 -11.17
CA LEU A 44 17.28 -16.61 -10.17
C LEU A 44 16.95 -18.03 -10.64
N SER A 45 17.63 -19.00 -10.06
CA SER A 45 17.29 -20.41 -10.18
C SER A 45 17.36 -21.07 -8.79
N PRO A 46 16.22 -21.47 -8.20
CA PRO A 46 14.85 -21.31 -8.70
C PRO A 46 14.38 -19.85 -8.74
N LEU A 47 13.38 -19.56 -9.57
CA LEU A 47 12.81 -18.19 -9.75
C LEU A 47 12.21 -17.62 -8.46
N TRP A 48 11.73 -18.50 -7.58
CA TRP A 48 11.09 -18.13 -6.32
C TRP A 48 11.96 -18.47 -5.13
N ARG A 49 12.10 -17.53 -4.23
CA ARG A 49 12.66 -17.72 -2.90
C ARG A 49 11.65 -17.31 -1.86
N ARG A 50 11.67 -17.92 -0.68
CA ARG A 50 10.73 -17.65 0.40
C ARG A 50 11.40 -17.62 1.76
N HIS A 51 10.76 -16.86 2.67
CA HIS A 51 11.10 -16.78 4.08
C HIS A 51 9.81 -16.70 4.89
N ASP A 52 9.70 -17.43 5.98
CA ASP A 52 8.54 -17.39 6.88
C ASP A 52 8.85 -16.52 8.10
N VAL A 53 7.91 -15.63 8.43
CA VAL A 53 7.91 -14.84 9.65
C VAL A 53 6.76 -15.33 10.52
N GLU A 54 7.09 -16.06 11.60
CA GLU A 54 6.11 -16.84 12.39
C GLU A 54 5.38 -16.04 13.47
N TRP A 55 5.55 -14.74 13.55
CA TRP A 55 5.09 -13.96 14.70
C TRP A 55 4.47 -12.60 14.37
N TRP A 56 4.26 -12.30 13.10
CA TRP A 56 3.57 -11.07 12.69
C TRP A 56 2.88 -11.15 11.33
N SER A 57 1.83 -10.31 11.18
CA SER A 57 1.23 -10.03 9.89
C SER A 57 1.85 -8.78 9.30
N VAL A 58 2.37 -8.87 8.08
CA VAL A 58 2.89 -7.73 7.36
C VAL A 58 1.73 -6.84 6.91
N ALA A 59 1.76 -5.58 7.32
CA ALA A 59 0.79 -4.57 6.92
C ALA A 59 1.17 -3.97 5.56
N THR A 60 2.45 -3.65 5.37
CA THR A 60 2.98 -3.08 4.14
C THR A 60 4.48 -3.30 4.02
N THR A 61 5.01 -3.16 2.81
CA THR A 61 6.44 -3.24 2.53
C THR A 61 6.85 -2.06 1.65
N VAL A 62 8.02 -1.52 1.93
CA VAL A 62 8.67 -0.47 1.11
C VAL A 62 10.02 -0.97 0.64
N PHE A 63 10.31 -0.75 -0.61
CA PHE A 63 11.62 -0.99 -1.21
C PHE A 63 12.39 0.32 -1.29
N ILE A 64 13.63 0.31 -0.83
CA ILE A 64 14.52 1.47 -0.80
C ILE A 64 15.80 1.11 -1.54
N GLU A 65 16.09 1.86 -2.58
CA GLU A 65 17.37 1.79 -3.26
C GLU A 65 18.34 2.80 -2.63
N HIS A 66 19.56 2.37 -2.39
CA HIS A 66 20.65 3.21 -1.93
C HIS A 66 21.68 3.43 -3.07
N ASP A 67 22.63 4.30 -2.83
CA ASP A 67 23.73 4.52 -3.77
C ASP A 67 24.52 3.21 -4.00
N GLY A 68 24.75 2.88 -5.26
CA GLY A 68 25.42 1.65 -5.68
C GLY A 68 24.43 0.52 -5.96
N ALA A 69 24.70 -0.68 -5.49
CA ALA A 69 23.83 -1.86 -5.66
C ALA A 69 23.12 -2.26 -4.36
N ASP A 70 23.19 -1.41 -3.33
CA ASP A 70 22.59 -1.69 -2.04
C ASP A 70 21.10 -1.33 -2.02
N TRP A 71 20.32 -2.17 -1.37
CA TRP A 71 18.88 -1.99 -1.20
C TRP A 71 18.39 -2.52 0.14
N GLU A 72 17.26 -2.02 0.58
CA GLU A 72 16.54 -2.49 1.75
C GLU A 72 15.06 -2.73 1.41
N LEU A 73 14.51 -3.83 1.93
CA LEU A 73 13.07 -4.05 2.05
C LEU A 73 12.67 -3.82 3.49
N CYS A 74 11.79 -2.86 3.71
CA CYS A 74 11.29 -2.50 5.03
C CYS A 74 9.88 -3.06 5.19
N CYS A 75 9.73 -4.16 5.93
CA CYS A 75 8.45 -4.84 6.15
C CYS A 75 7.85 -4.42 7.48
N LEU A 76 6.84 -3.57 7.46
CA LEU A 76 6.09 -3.14 8.64
C LEU A 76 5.05 -4.20 9.02
N SER A 77 5.06 -4.64 10.29
CA SER A 77 3.97 -5.43 10.84
C SER A 77 2.81 -4.52 11.32
N ASN A 78 1.61 -5.10 11.40
CA ASN A 78 0.45 -4.41 11.98
C ASN A 78 0.65 -4.04 13.48
N GLU A 79 1.60 -4.65 14.16
CA GLU A 79 1.97 -4.37 15.55
C GLU A 79 3.12 -3.34 15.68
N GLY A 80 3.61 -2.77 14.57
CA GLY A 80 4.63 -1.72 14.57
C GLY A 80 6.08 -2.21 14.71
N GLN A 81 6.34 -3.46 14.35
CA GLN A 81 7.70 -3.96 14.16
C GLN A 81 8.07 -3.82 12.70
N ILE A 82 9.34 -3.56 12.43
CA ILE A 82 9.83 -3.41 11.06
C ILE A 82 11.04 -4.33 10.88
N ASP A 83 10.94 -5.22 9.91
CA ASP A 83 12.04 -6.07 9.46
C ASP A 83 12.73 -5.41 8.26
N TYR A 84 14.01 -5.17 8.40
CA TYR A 84 14.87 -4.64 7.35
C TYR A 84 15.65 -5.78 6.72
N ILE A 85 15.18 -6.23 5.56
CA ILE A 85 15.88 -7.21 4.74
C ILE A 85 16.79 -6.44 3.80
N ARG A 86 18.09 -6.74 3.82
CA ARG A 86 19.12 -5.95 3.13
C ARG A 86 19.81 -6.77 2.06
N SER A 87 20.31 -6.09 1.03
CA SER A 87 21.20 -6.69 0.03
C SER A 87 22.50 -7.22 0.65
N THR A 88 22.98 -6.55 1.71
CA THR A 88 24.22 -6.90 2.44
C THR A 88 24.00 -6.81 3.96
N GLY A 89 24.66 -7.70 4.69
CA GLY A 89 24.59 -7.75 6.15
C GLY A 89 23.45 -8.60 6.70
N ASP A 90 23.33 -8.62 8.03
CA ASP A 90 22.27 -9.37 8.72
C ASP A 90 20.95 -8.59 8.72
N PRO A 91 19.79 -9.27 8.71
CA PRO A 91 18.49 -8.64 8.92
C PRO A 91 18.45 -7.88 10.25
N VAL A 92 17.78 -6.74 10.25
CA VAL A 92 17.63 -5.89 11.43
C VAL A 92 16.16 -5.70 11.73
N VAL A 93 15.75 -5.97 12.97
CA VAL A 93 14.38 -5.70 13.42
C VAL A 93 14.38 -4.48 14.33
N GLU A 94 13.51 -3.52 14.02
CA GLU A 94 13.21 -2.37 14.87
C GLU A 94 11.77 -2.43 15.39
N SER A 95 11.45 -1.57 16.33
CA SER A 95 10.09 -1.46 16.85
C SER A 95 9.71 -0.01 17.06
N ILE A 96 8.54 0.37 16.54
CA ILE A 96 7.95 1.69 16.80
C ILE A 96 7.43 1.72 18.25
N PRO A 97 7.91 2.63 19.11
CA PRO A 97 7.46 2.70 20.50
C PRO A 97 5.99 3.02 20.62
N GLY A 98 5.25 2.28 21.44
CA GLY A 98 3.82 2.49 21.68
C GLY A 98 2.88 1.98 20.60
N ALA A 99 3.35 1.67 19.39
CA ALA A 99 2.54 1.18 18.30
C ALA A 99 1.96 -0.23 18.56
N GLY A 100 0.89 -0.56 17.85
CA GLY A 100 0.22 -1.87 17.91
C GLY A 100 -0.86 -1.97 18.99
N VAL A 101 -1.37 -3.19 19.16
CA VAL A 101 -2.52 -3.49 20.04
C VAL A 101 -2.19 -4.54 21.08
N HIS A 102 -1.46 -5.58 20.71
CA HIS A 102 -1.27 -6.77 21.55
C HIS A 102 0.15 -6.91 22.12
N ARG A 103 1.11 -6.24 21.52
CA ARG A 103 2.51 -6.33 22.00
C ARG A 103 2.72 -5.64 23.35
N SER A 104 3.74 -6.07 24.06
CA SER A 104 4.16 -5.41 25.31
C SER A 104 4.57 -3.95 25.04
N GLY A 105 4.01 -3.03 25.83
CA GLY A 105 4.25 -1.59 25.70
C GLY A 105 3.39 -0.87 24.66
N ALA A 106 2.48 -1.57 23.97
CA ALA A 106 1.51 -0.93 23.08
C ALA A 106 0.54 -0.03 23.85
N VAL A 107 0.29 1.17 23.36
CA VAL A 107 -0.71 2.10 23.91
C VAL A 107 -2.13 1.74 23.46
N ARG A 108 -2.25 0.87 22.45
CA ARG A 108 -3.51 0.38 21.86
C ARG A 108 -4.31 1.43 21.10
N TRP A 109 -3.64 2.35 20.46
CA TRP A 109 -4.30 3.26 19.51
C TRP A 109 -4.91 2.53 18.30
N GLY A 110 -4.31 1.42 17.89
CA GLY A 110 -4.75 0.59 16.78
C GLY A 110 -3.56 -0.05 16.05
N TYR A 111 -3.86 -0.87 15.07
CA TYR A 111 -2.85 -1.47 14.21
C TYR A 111 -2.20 -0.43 13.30
N MET A 112 -0.95 -0.68 12.95
CA MET A 112 -0.27 0.04 11.89
C MET A 112 -0.85 -0.38 10.53
N SER A 113 -0.96 0.57 9.61
CA SER A 113 -1.58 0.35 8.29
C SER A 113 -0.65 0.59 7.11
N ASN A 114 0.25 1.55 7.22
CA ASN A 114 1.10 1.91 6.08
C ASN A 114 2.48 2.41 6.51
N LEU A 115 3.44 2.22 5.62
CA LEU A 115 4.82 2.69 5.70
C LEU A 115 5.19 3.29 4.35
N LYS A 116 5.86 4.43 4.35
CA LYS A 116 6.33 5.09 3.12
C LYS A 116 7.66 5.80 3.34
N GLN A 117 8.54 5.76 2.36
CA GLN A 117 9.67 6.67 2.30
C GLN A 117 9.22 8.00 1.68
N ILE A 118 9.43 9.10 2.39
CA ILE A 118 9.17 10.45 1.93
C ILE A 118 10.43 11.28 2.18
N GLY A 119 11.04 11.78 1.13
CA GLY A 119 12.38 12.35 1.24
C GLY A 119 13.39 11.33 1.77
N ASP A 120 14.16 11.73 2.75
CA ASP A 120 15.23 10.90 3.33
C ASP A 120 14.76 9.98 4.49
N HIS A 121 13.48 10.04 4.88
CA HIS A 121 12.97 9.33 6.05
C HIS A 121 11.81 8.38 5.75
N LEU A 122 11.67 7.37 6.61
CA LEU A 122 10.49 6.52 6.66
C LEU A 122 9.43 7.16 7.56
N TYR A 123 8.19 7.09 7.08
CA TYR A 123 6.98 7.49 7.80
C TYR A 123 6.03 6.31 7.91
N ALA A 124 5.47 6.10 9.10
CA ALA A 124 4.49 5.05 9.34
C ALA A 124 3.20 5.65 9.90
N CYS A 125 2.05 5.12 9.49
CA CYS A 125 0.77 5.52 10.06
C CYS A 125 -0.07 4.33 10.53
N GLY A 126 -1.06 4.60 11.38
CA GLY A 126 -1.92 3.58 11.93
C GLY A 126 -3.17 4.14 12.64
N GLY A 127 -3.94 3.25 13.24
CA GLY A 127 -5.23 3.57 13.88
C GLY A 127 -5.16 4.72 14.87
N ALA A 128 -6.29 5.40 15.06
CA ALA A 128 -6.46 6.63 15.86
C ALA A 128 -5.59 7.81 15.40
N GLY A 129 -5.11 7.82 14.16
CA GLY A 129 -4.32 8.92 13.63
C GLY A 129 -2.84 8.89 14.00
N GLN A 130 -2.32 7.73 14.42
CA GLN A 130 -0.88 7.57 14.67
C GLN A 130 -0.07 7.94 13.44
N VAL A 131 0.96 8.76 13.59
CA VAL A 131 1.98 9.03 12.58
C VAL A 131 3.34 9.07 13.23
N TYR A 132 4.28 8.34 12.68
CA TYR A 132 5.66 8.27 13.16
C TYR A 132 6.63 8.61 12.03
N LYS A 133 7.72 9.28 12.39
CA LYS A 133 8.89 9.52 11.55
C LYS A 133 10.10 8.79 12.11
N ARG A 134 10.83 8.06 11.27
CA ARG A 134 12.10 7.43 11.64
C ARG A 134 13.25 8.42 11.48
N LEU A 135 13.98 8.65 12.55
CA LEU A 135 15.18 9.52 12.56
C LEU A 135 16.49 8.72 12.54
N GLY A 136 16.43 7.40 12.69
CA GLY A 136 17.57 6.50 12.67
C GLY A 136 17.22 5.15 13.28
N LYS A 137 18.21 4.29 13.43
CA LYS A 137 18.01 2.95 14.01
C LYS A 137 17.39 3.05 15.42
N ASP A 138 16.29 2.31 15.63
CA ASP A 138 15.53 2.30 16.90
C ASP A 138 15.06 3.69 17.38
N HIS A 139 15.05 4.69 16.50
CA HIS A 139 14.67 6.05 16.84
C HIS A 139 13.50 6.54 15.97
N TRP A 140 12.29 6.28 16.46
CA TRP A 140 11.03 6.74 15.89
C TRP A 140 10.42 7.81 16.80
N VAL A 141 9.93 8.88 16.19
CA VAL A 141 9.28 10.00 16.89
C VAL A 141 7.85 10.17 16.40
N HIS A 142 6.97 10.58 17.32
CA HIS A 142 5.62 11.00 16.97
C HIS A 142 5.62 12.25 16.11
N MET A 143 4.80 12.27 15.08
CA MET A 143 4.58 13.41 14.20
C MET A 143 3.07 13.67 14.02
N ASP A 144 2.27 13.25 14.97
CA ASP A 144 0.81 13.19 14.92
C ASP A 144 0.12 14.23 15.84
N GLU A 145 0.83 15.27 16.26
CA GLU A 145 0.24 16.36 17.03
C GLU A 145 -0.90 17.02 16.25
N GLY A 146 -2.10 16.98 16.81
CA GLY A 146 -3.32 17.53 16.21
C GLY A 146 -4.13 16.54 15.39
N VAL A 147 -3.63 15.30 15.14
CA VAL A 147 -4.41 14.23 14.49
C VAL A 147 -4.55 12.97 15.33
N LEU A 148 -3.61 12.71 16.26
CA LEU A 148 -3.69 11.58 17.18
C LEU A 148 -4.87 11.74 18.14
N GLN A 149 -5.71 10.71 18.19
CA GLN A 149 -6.89 10.65 19.07
C GLN A 149 -6.64 9.67 20.24
N ALA A 150 -7.44 9.81 21.29
CA ALA A 150 -7.39 8.88 22.41
C ALA A 150 -7.82 7.45 21.97
N PRO A 151 -7.30 6.39 22.59
CA PRO A 151 -7.59 5.00 22.18
C PRO A 151 -9.06 4.57 22.32
N ASP A 152 -9.81 5.25 23.17
CA ASP A 152 -11.18 4.94 23.56
C ASP A 152 -12.25 5.82 22.86
N VAL A 153 -11.86 6.60 21.86
CA VAL A 153 -12.80 7.39 21.05
C VAL A 153 -13.50 6.51 20.02
N ASP A 154 -14.81 6.62 19.91
CA ASP A 154 -15.63 5.78 19.01
C ASP A 154 -15.45 6.15 17.54
N ASP A 155 -15.38 7.43 17.21
CA ASP A 155 -15.24 7.99 15.84
C ASP A 155 -13.79 8.27 15.46
N ARG A 156 -12.89 7.37 15.85
CA ARG A 156 -11.46 7.54 15.63
C ARG A 156 -11.08 7.53 14.15
N LEU A 157 -10.02 8.26 13.85
CA LEU A 157 -9.39 8.25 12.54
C LEU A 157 -8.75 6.88 12.26
N LEU A 158 -9.03 6.37 11.08
CA LEU A 158 -8.50 5.12 10.53
C LEU A 158 -7.66 5.43 9.29
N PRO A 159 -6.39 5.81 9.45
CA PRO A 159 -5.50 6.02 8.33
C PRO A 159 -5.31 4.72 7.55
N SER A 160 -5.45 4.79 6.24
CA SER A 160 -5.19 3.70 5.30
C SER A 160 -3.82 3.85 4.64
N ALA A 161 -3.43 5.09 4.34
CA ALA A 161 -2.19 5.38 3.63
C ALA A 161 -1.58 6.73 4.04
N ILE A 162 -0.27 6.83 3.87
CA ILE A 162 0.51 8.05 4.03
C ILE A 162 1.46 8.19 2.83
N ASP A 163 1.52 9.36 2.20
CA ASP A 163 2.47 9.67 1.14
C ASP A 163 2.65 11.19 1.02
N GLY A 164 3.69 11.63 0.31
CA GLY A 164 3.93 13.04 0.11
C GLY A 164 5.07 13.29 -0.89
N PRO A 165 5.06 14.42 -1.61
CA PRO A 165 6.15 14.77 -2.52
C PRO A 165 7.46 15.07 -1.79
N HIS A 166 7.39 15.55 -0.56
CA HIS A 166 8.53 15.84 0.31
C HIS A 166 8.09 15.96 1.78
N GLU A 167 9.02 16.03 2.71
CA GLU A 167 8.78 15.98 4.15
C GLU A 167 7.97 17.17 4.73
N GLU A 168 7.85 18.26 3.97
CA GLU A 168 7.04 19.43 4.34
C GLU A 168 5.64 19.41 3.68
N ALA A 169 5.33 18.36 2.90
CA ALA A 169 4.05 18.18 2.22
C ALA A 169 3.64 16.71 2.25
N ILE A 170 2.99 16.27 3.33
CA ILE A 170 2.60 14.89 3.57
C ILE A 170 1.08 14.80 3.69
N TYR A 171 0.50 13.78 3.06
CA TYR A 171 -0.92 13.47 3.12
C TYR A 171 -1.14 12.21 3.94
N LEU A 172 -2.06 12.27 4.89
CA LEU A 172 -2.58 11.14 5.65
C LEU A 172 -4.01 10.89 5.21
N VAL A 173 -4.27 9.73 4.64
CA VAL A 173 -5.52 9.39 3.95
C VAL A 173 -6.21 8.23 4.65
N GLY A 174 -7.53 8.30 4.77
CA GLY A 174 -8.32 7.24 5.41
C GLY A 174 -9.79 7.63 5.59
N ALA A 175 -10.36 7.21 6.72
CA ALA A 175 -11.75 7.47 7.08
C ALA A 175 -11.92 7.62 8.59
N LEU A 176 -13.09 8.07 9.05
CA LEU A 176 -13.49 7.92 10.45
C LEU A 176 -14.17 6.57 10.69
N ALA A 177 -14.03 6.03 11.91
CA ALA A 177 -14.66 4.80 12.36
C ALA A 177 -16.12 5.03 12.78
N GLU A 178 -16.90 5.65 11.90
CA GLU A 178 -18.33 5.89 12.11
C GLU A 178 -19.15 5.31 10.94
N SER A 179 -20.47 5.36 11.05
CA SER A 179 -21.35 4.80 10.00
C SER A 179 -21.08 5.46 8.65
N GLY A 180 -20.85 4.63 7.62
CA GLY A 180 -20.50 5.08 6.27
C GLY A 180 -19.00 5.34 6.07
N TYR A 181 -18.18 5.25 7.10
CA TYR A 181 -16.74 5.48 7.02
C TYR A 181 -16.37 6.74 6.22
N PRO A 182 -16.84 7.94 6.62
CA PRO A 182 -16.62 9.16 5.86
C PRO A 182 -15.14 9.41 5.63
N PRO A 183 -14.75 9.79 4.40
CA PRO A 183 -13.36 9.97 4.02
C PRO A 183 -12.70 11.08 4.82
N ARG A 184 -11.43 10.92 5.10
CA ARG A 184 -10.59 11.93 5.74
C ARG A 184 -9.24 12.04 5.07
N VAL A 185 -8.85 13.28 4.82
CA VAL A 185 -7.50 13.62 4.40
C VAL A 185 -6.96 14.70 5.32
N HIS A 186 -5.80 14.46 5.89
CA HIS A 186 -5.03 15.47 6.61
C HIS A 186 -3.75 15.77 5.84
N PHE A 187 -3.37 17.02 5.84
CA PHE A 187 -2.17 17.53 5.18
C PHE A 187 -1.22 18.14 6.19
N TRP A 188 0.02 17.67 6.17
CA TRP A 188 1.14 18.23 6.91
C TRP A 188 1.89 19.26 6.05
N ASN A 189 2.05 20.47 6.55
CA ASN A 189 2.69 21.59 5.85
C ASN A 189 4.12 21.88 6.35
N GLY A 190 4.79 20.90 6.91
CA GLY A 190 6.11 21.04 7.56
C GLY A 190 6.03 21.52 9.02
N LYS A 191 4.85 21.88 9.53
CA LYS A 191 4.68 22.41 10.91
C LYS A 191 3.47 21.87 11.64
N THR A 192 2.33 21.77 10.95
CA THR A 192 1.05 21.37 11.53
C THR A 192 0.24 20.55 10.54
N TRP A 193 -0.58 19.65 11.06
CA TRP A 193 -1.61 18.98 10.31
C TRP A 193 -2.85 19.86 10.18
N ARG A 194 -3.48 19.83 9.01
CA ARG A 194 -4.81 20.40 8.79
C ARG A 194 -5.69 19.41 8.05
N HIS A 195 -6.97 19.39 8.38
CA HIS A 195 -7.97 18.66 7.60
C HIS A 195 -8.16 19.34 6.23
N LEU A 196 -8.33 18.52 5.17
CA LEU A 196 -8.67 19.00 3.83
C LEU A 196 -10.13 18.70 3.55
N GLU A 197 -10.85 19.71 3.06
CA GLU A 197 -12.18 19.53 2.51
C GLU A 197 -12.10 18.76 1.19
N LEU A 198 -12.97 17.79 1.02
CA LEU A 198 -13.07 16.97 -0.17
C LEU A 198 -14.33 17.31 -0.95
N PRO A 199 -14.37 17.07 -2.28
CA PRO A 199 -15.62 17.10 -3.01
C PRO A 199 -16.58 16.07 -2.41
N GLU A 200 -17.87 16.23 -2.65
CA GLU A 200 -18.89 15.30 -2.19
C GLU A 200 -18.61 13.91 -2.81
N VAL A 201 -17.96 13.07 -2.05
CA VAL A 201 -17.64 11.69 -2.39
C VAL A 201 -18.07 10.81 -1.24
N ALA A 202 -18.52 9.64 -1.59
CA ALA A 202 -19.37 8.92 -0.70
C ALA A 202 -18.65 8.26 0.46
N GLU A 203 -17.43 7.72 0.32
CA GLU A 203 -16.93 6.78 1.31
C GLU A 203 -15.40 6.72 1.42
N ARG A 204 -14.96 5.82 2.27
CA ARG A 204 -13.58 5.57 2.69
C ARG A 204 -12.56 5.65 1.56
N LEU A 205 -11.53 6.45 1.75
CA LEU A 205 -10.32 6.42 0.94
C LEU A 205 -9.37 5.32 1.45
N THR A 206 -8.80 4.58 0.54
CA THR A 206 -7.94 3.42 0.82
C THR A 206 -6.49 3.64 0.45
N CYS A 207 -6.22 4.47 -0.56
CA CYS A 207 -4.89 4.64 -1.12
C CYS A 207 -4.65 6.05 -1.64
N ILE A 208 -3.37 6.35 -1.81
CA ILE A 208 -2.83 7.59 -2.34
C ILE A 208 -1.65 7.28 -3.26
N TYR A 209 -1.51 8.06 -4.31
CA TYR A 209 -0.34 8.07 -5.16
C TYR A 209 0.08 9.51 -5.46
N VAL A 210 1.31 9.85 -5.13
CA VAL A 210 1.90 11.15 -5.42
C VAL A 210 2.62 11.07 -6.76
N GLU A 211 2.01 11.67 -7.79
CA GLU A 211 2.62 11.76 -9.12
C GLU A 211 3.59 12.96 -9.18
N THR A 212 3.13 14.10 -8.70
CA THR A 212 3.92 15.34 -8.55
C THR A 212 3.39 16.13 -7.35
N GLU A 213 4.02 17.26 -7.02
CA GLU A 213 3.54 18.17 -5.95
C GLU A 213 2.10 18.66 -6.16
N THR A 214 1.66 18.79 -7.41
CA THR A 214 0.34 19.31 -7.76
C THR A 214 -0.64 18.23 -8.25
N ARG A 215 -0.17 17.01 -8.43
CA ARG A 215 -0.97 15.89 -8.95
C ARG A 215 -0.93 14.73 -7.97
N ILE A 216 -1.88 14.75 -7.04
CA ILE A 216 -2.08 13.73 -6.02
C ILE A 216 -3.35 12.97 -6.34
N TRP A 217 -3.23 11.67 -6.48
CA TRP A 217 -4.34 10.76 -6.74
C TRP A 217 -4.78 10.08 -5.44
N LEU A 218 -6.08 10.13 -5.17
CA LEU A 218 -6.70 9.42 -4.05
C LEU A 218 -7.76 8.47 -4.60
N ALA A 219 -7.82 7.26 -4.09
CA ALA A 219 -8.86 6.32 -4.49
C ALA A 219 -9.42 5.53 -3.30
N GLY A 220 -10.59 4.91 -3.48
CA GLY A 220 -11.25 4.21 -2.39
C GLY A 220 -12.55 3.50 -2.77
N ALA A 221 -13.47 3.41 -1.81
CA ALA A 221 -14.75 2.74 -1.95
C ALA A 221 -15.67 3.46 -2.96
N ASN A 222 -16.68 2.73 -3.43
CA ASN A 222 -17.72 3.20 -4.36
C ASN A 222 -17.17 3.81 -5.66
N GLY A 223 -16.07 3.25 -6.18
CA GLY A 223 -15.45 3.75 -7.40
C GLY A 223 -14.84 5.15 -7.27
N THR A 224 -14.52 5.58 -6.06
CA THR A 224 -13.95 6.91 -5.80
C THR A 224 -12.57 7.05 -6.40
N LEU A 225 -12.39 8.08 -7.21
CA LEU A 225 -11.12 8.56 -7.73
C LEU A 225 -11.08 10.09 -7.67
N LEU A 226 -10.10 10.64 -6.98
CA LEU A 226 -9.90 12.09 -6.85
C LEU A 226 -8.52 12.48 -7.36
N LEU A 227 -8.44 13.66 -7.96
CA LEU A 227 -7.19 14.29 -8.37
C LEU A 227 -7.12 15.71 -7.83
N GLY A 228 -5.98 16.10 -7.29
CA GLY A 228 -5.77 17.48 -6.80
C GLY A 228 -4.55 17.59 -5.90
N ASN A 229 -4.58 18.59 -5.05
CA ASN A 229 -3.55 18.83 -4.03
C ASN A 229 -4.13 19.66 -2.86
N ALA A 230 -3.30 19.92 -1.85
CA ALA A 230 -3.71 20.62 -0.65
C ALA A 230 -4.01 22.11 -0.85
N GLU A 231 -3.51 22.73 -1.92
CA GLU A 231 -3.68 24.17 -2.20
C GLU A 231 -4.90 24.45 -3.07
N ASP A 232 -5.04 23.71 -4.17
CA ASP A 232 -6.10 23.90 -5.16
C ASP A 232 -7.38 23.11 -4.83
N GLY A 233 -7.28 22.16 -3.87
CA GLY A 233 -8.33 21.21 -3.56
C GLY A 233 -8.32 20.00 -4.49
N PHE A 234 -9.32 19.14 -4.32
CA PHE A 234 -9.50 17.91 -5.09
C PHE A 234 -10.74 17.98 -5.97
N VAL A 235 -10.67 17.40 -7.16
CA VAL A 235 -11.82 17.19 -8.04
C VAL A 235 -12.15 15.70 -8.12
N SER A 236 -13.44 15.37 -8.24
CA SER A 236 -13.90 14.00 -8.38
C SER A 236 -13.87 13.57 -9.84
N LEU A 237 -13.24 12.44 -10.10
CA LEU A 237 -13.21 11.71 -11.35
C LEU A 237 -13.90 10.34 -11.20
N SER A 238 -14.61 10.14 -10.11
CA SER A 238 -15.22 8.89 -9.69
C SER A 238 -16.25 8.38 -10.68
N SER A 239 -16.33 7.05 -10.83
CA SER A 239 -17.50 6.39 -11.39
C SER A 239 -18.24 5.75 -10.23
N VAL A 240 -19.48 6.19 -9.97
CA VAL A 240 -20.25 5.67 -8.85
C VAL A 240 -20.62 4.20 -9.08
N ASP A 241 -20.03 3.32 -8.29
CA ASP A 241 -20.35 1.89 -8.24
C ASP A 241 -20.23 1.39 -6.79
N ASP A 242 -21.34 1.16 -6.13
CA ASP A 242 -21.44 0.77 -4.73
C ASP A 242 -20.71 -0.56 -4.41
N ASN A 243 -20.38 -1.35 -5.41
CA ASN A 243 -19.67 -2.62 -5.24
C ASN A 243 -18.16 -2.51 -5.49
N GLN A 244 -17.69 -1.39 -6.03
CA GLN A 244 -16.30 -1.22 -6.42
C GLN A 244 -15.47 -0.62 -5.29
N LEU A 245 -14.41 -1.32 -4.92
CA LEU A 245 -13.43 -0.86 -3.94
C LEU A 245 -12.04 -0.85 -4.59
N PHE A 246 -11.51 0.34 -4.85
CA PHE A 246 -10.13 0.47 -5.27
C PHE A 246 -9.20 0.27 -4.07
N LEU A 247 -8.18 -0.57 -4.25
CA LEU A 247 -7.23 -0.97 -3.21
C LEU A 247 -5.83 -0.39 -3.41
N GLY A 248 -5.61 0.22 -4.57
CA GLY A 248 -4.37 0.89 -4.94
C GLY A 248 -4.60 1.90 -6.05
N VAL A 249 -3.61 2.70 -6.34
CA VAL A 249 -3.58 3.65 -7.44
C VAL A 249 -2.14 3.87 -7.90
N CYS A 250 -1.89 3.77 -9.20
CA CYS A 250 -0.56 3.95 -9.78
C CYS A 250 -0.67 4.54 -11.19
N GLU A 251 0.05 5.62 -11.45
CA GLU A 251 0.19 6.14 -12.82
C GLU A 251 1.22 5.31 -13.59
N TYR A 252 0.91 4.99 -14.85
CA TYR A 252 1.82 4.31 -15.76
C TYR A 252 1.53 4.73 -17.21
N PHE A 253 2.49 5.41 -17.84
CA PHE A 253 2.41 5.96 -19.21
C PHE A 253 1.13 6.77 -19.51
N GLY A 254 0.82 7.76 -18.66
CA GLY A 254 -0.32 8.65 -18.83
C GLY A 254 -1.67 8.03 -18.47
N LYS A 255 -1.68 6.82 -17.90
CA LYS A 255 -2.87 6.13 -17.43
C LYS A 255 -2.77 5.84 -15.96
N VAL A 256 -3.89 5.94 -15.25
CA VAL A 256 -3.98 5.66 -13.83
C VAL A 256 -4.65 4.30 -13.65
N TYR A 257 -3.87 3.33 -13.19
CA TYR A 257 -4.34 1.97 -12.94
C TYR A 257 -4.87 1.83 -11.52
N LEU A 258 -5.99 1.14 -11.39
CA LEU A 258 -6.79 1.04 -10.18
C LEU A 258 -7.11 -0.44 -9.93
N PRO A 259 -6.33 -1.14 -9.11
CA PRO A 259 -6.67 -2.50 -8.69
C PRO A 259 -7.93 -2.46 -7.80
N SER A 260 -8.82 -3.41 -8.02
CA SER A 260 -10.11 -3.51 -7.37
C SER A 260 -10.46 -4.96 -7.04
N ASN A 261 -11.36 -5.14 -6.10
CA ASN A 261 -12.01 -6.41 -5.80
C ASN A 261 -12.78 -7.03 -6.99
N LEU A 262 -13.02 -6.24 -8.05
CA LEU A 262 -13.72 -6.68 -9.28
C LEU A 262 -12.77 -6.89 -10.47
N GLY A 263 -11.47 -6.71 -10.30
CA GLY A 263 -10.47 -6.78 -11.35
C GLY A 263 -9.61 -5.52 -11.42
N LEU A 264 -8.93 -5.33 -12.53
CA LEU A 264 -8.08 -4.17 -12.77
C LEU A 264 -8.80 -3.13 -13.63
N PHE A 265 -8.77 -1.89 -13.21
CA PHE A 265 -9.38 -0.76 -13.90
C PHE A 265 -8.34 0.28 -14.30
N VAL A 266 -8.71 1.18 -15.20
CA VAL A 266 -7.84 2.24 -15.72
C VAL A 266 -8.63 3.51 -16.00
N TYR A 267 -8.06 4.65 -15.62
CA TYR A 267 -8.48 5.98 -16.05
C TYR A 267 -7.43 6.54 -17.00
N ASP A 268 -7.85 6.91 -18.21
CA ASP A 268 -6.99 7.49 -19.24
C ASP A 268 -7.00 9.01 -19.11
N VAL A 269 -5.87 9.59 -18.72
CA VAL A 269 -5.74 11.05 -18.52
C VAL A 269 -5.92 11.82 -19.82
N ASP A 270 -5.53 11.23 -20.95
CA ASP A 270 -5.67 11.85 -22.28
C ASP A 270 -7.08 11.69 -22.86
N ASN A 271 -7.90 10.79 -22.30
CA ASN A 271 -9.28 10.56 -22.72
C ASN A 271 -10.25 10.53 -21.52
N PRO A 272 -10.38 11.64 -20.77
CA PRO A 272 -11.17 11.68 -19.53
C PRO A 272 -12.66 11.41 -19.73
N GLN A 273 -13.18 11.61 -20.95
CA GLN A 273 -14.58 11.37 -21.26
C GLN A 273 -14.96 9.87 -21.26
N ALA A 274 -13.99 8.99 -21.38
CA ALA A 274 -14.21 7.55 -21.25
C ALA A 274 -14.52 7.13 -19.81
N GLY A 275 -14.12 7.95 -18.83
CA GLY A 275 -14.22 7.60 -17.41
C GLY A 275 -13.31 6.43 -17.05
N ILE A 276 -13.60 5.78 -15.91
CA ILE A 276 -12.88 4.60 -15.47
C ILE A 276 -13.37 3.38 -16.25
N GLN A 277 -12.45 2.63 -16.84
CA GLN A 277 -12.74 1.45 -17.67
C GLN A 277 -12.06 0.21 -17.12
N GLU A 278 -12.64 -0.95 -17.33
CA GLU A 278 -11.99 -2.24 -17.05
C GLU A 278 -10.80 -2.46 -17.99
N VAL A 279 -9.71 -2.98 -17.47
CA VAL A 279 -8.53 -3.35 -18.25
C VAL A 279 -8.75 -4.72 -18.87
N VAL A 280 -8.71 -4.80 -20.19
CA VAL A 280 -8.68 -6.08 -20.92
C VAL A 280 -7.23 -6.46 -21.14
N THR A 281 -6.75 -7.46 -20.39
CA THR A 281 -5.34 -7.88 -20.43
C THR A 281 -5.04 -8.83 -21.60
N GLY A 282 -6.07 -9.58 -22.08
CA GLY A 282 -5.93 -10.66 -23.03
C GLY A 282 -5.37 -11.95 -22.42
N LEU A 283 -5.21 -12.00 -21.10
CA LEU A 283 -4.88 -13.22 -20.38
C LEU A 283 -6.09 -14.17 -20.36
N THR A 284 -5.85 -15.46 -20.21
CA THR A 284 -6.92 -16.45 -20.14
C THR A 284 -6.72 -17.34 -18.91
N PRO A 285 -7.64 -17.26 -17.90
CA PRO A 285 -8.72 -16.26 -17.78
C PRO A 285 -8.20 -14.83 -17.60
N GLU A 286 -9.06 -13.81 -17.76
CA GLU A 286 -8.75 -12.44 -17.36
C GLU A 286 -8.51 -12.33 -15.85
N LEU A 287 -7.88 -11.24 -15.42
CA LEU A 287 -7.67 -10.94 -14.00
C LEU A 287 -9.04 -10.80 -13.30
N GLN A 288 -9.31 -11.67 -12.34
CA GLN A 288 -10.60 -11.69 -11.63
C GLN A 288 -10.62 -10.77 -10.40
N ASP A 289 -9.46 -10.55 -9.81
CA ASP A 289 -9.21 -9.57 -8.76
C ASP A 289 -7.84 -8.94 -8.97
N ALA A 290 -7.68 -7.72 -8.50
CA ALA A 290 -6.40 -7.05 -8.36
C ALA A 290 -6.41 -6.30 -7.03
N ARG A 291 -5.36 -6.42 -6.25
CA ARG A 291 -5.28 -5.81 -4.91
C ARG A 291 -4.15 -4.80 -4.80
N ILE A 292 -3.05 -5.12 -5.45
CA ILE A 292 -1.83 -4.32 -5.42
C ILE A 292 -1.45 -3.98 -6.85
N ILE A 293 -1.04 -2.76 -7.03
CA ILE A 293 -0.46 -2.26 -8.27
C ILE A 293 0.81 -1.49 -7.92
N ASP A 294 1.90 -1.79 -8.61
CA ASP A 294 3.16 -1.09 -8.44
C ASP A 294 3.95 -1.11 -9.74
N ARG A 295 4.96 -0.27 -9.85
CA ARG A 295 5.79 -0.18 -11.06
C ARG A 295 7.27 0.01 -10.73
N ALA A 296 8.10 -0.64 -11.50
CA ALA A 296 9.55 -0.44 -11.48
C ALA A 296 10.14 -0.65 -12.88
N ASN A 297 11.15 0.14 -13.23
CA ASN A 297 11.92 0.03 -14.49
C ASN A 297 11.07 -0.17 -15.75
N GLY A 298 9.95 0.59 -15.87
CA GLY A 298 9.08 0.57 -17.03
C GLY A 298 8.18 -0.66 -17.15
N VAL A 299 8.01 -1.43 -16.08
CA VAL A 299 7.07 -2.55 -15.96
C VAL A 299 6.05 -2.26 -14.86
N LEU A 300 4.78 -2.50 -15.16
CA LEU A 300 3.68 -2.44 -14.21
C LEU A 300 3.38 -3.86 -13.70
N TRP A 301 3.29 -4.01 -12.39
CA TRP A 301 2.96 -5.25 -11.71
C TRP A 301 1.56 -5.17 -11.10
N SER A 302 0.74 -6.18 -11.32
CA SER A 302 -0.57 -6.35 -10.71
C SER A 302 -0.61 -7.66 -9.93
N VAL A 303 -1.00 -7.59 -8.66
CA VAL A 303 -1.10 -8.75 -7.78
C VAL A 303 -2.49 -8.81 -7.18
N GLY A 304 -3.20 -9.89 -7.48
CA GLY A 304 -4.48 -10.27 -6.85
C GLY A 304 -4.28 -11.17 -5.65
N GLY A 305 -5.33 -11.78 -5.15
CA GLY A 305 -5.22 -12.72 -4.03
C GLY A 305 -4.39 -13.96 -4.34
N LYS A 306 -4.41 -14.43 -5.57
CA LYS A 306 -3.66 -15.62 -6.03
C LYS A 306 -3.02 -15.45 -7.40
N ASP A 307 -3.33 -14.37 -8.10
CA ASP A 307 -2.87 -14.10 -9.45
C ASP A 307 -1.81 -13.00 -9.46
N ILE A 308 -0.81 -13.16 -10.29
CA ILE A 308 0.27 -12.20 -10.49
C ILE A 308 0.42 -11.98 -11.98
N ALA A 309 0.42 -10.73 -12.40
CA ALA A 309 0.68 -10.37 -13.78
C ALA A 309 1.60 -9.14 -13.87
N LYS A 310 2.36 -9.07 -14.95
CA LYS A 310 3.16 -7.88 -15.29
C LYS A 310 2.87 -7.40 -16.69
N PHE A 311 3.01 -6.09 -16.90
CA PHE A 311 2.79 -5.40 -18.16
C PHE A 311 4.02 -4.59 -18.55
N ASP A 312 4.59 -4.87 -19.70
CA ASP A 312 5.80 -4.19 -20.23
C ASP A 312 5.50 -2.95 -21.09
N GLY A 313 4.24 -2.48 -21.05
CA GLY A 313 3.73 -1.41 -21.91
C GLY A 313 3.13 -1.91 -23.22
N LYS A 314 3.19 -3.21 -23.51
CA LYS A 314 2.68 -3.83 -24.75
C LYS A 314 1.89 -5.11 -24.49
N VAL A 315 2.41 -5.98 -23.62
CA VAL A 315 1.86 -7.32 -23.39
C VAL A 315 1.77 -7.59 -21.89
N TRP A 316 0.65 -8.15 -21.46
CA TRP A 316 0.49 -8.72 -20.14
C TRP A 316 1.05 -10.14 -20.08
N THR A 317 1.79 -10.46 -19.04
CA THR A 317 2.33 -11.80 -18.81
C THR A 317 1.97 -12.24 -17.39
N ARG A 318 1.34 -13.41 -17.28
CA ARG A 318 1.01 -14.03 -15.98
C ARG A 318 2.22 -14.73 -15.40
N ILE A 319 2.43 -14.55 -14.11
CA ILE A 319 3.49 -15.20 -13.34
C ILE A 319 2.87 -16.26 -12.43
N GLN A 320 3.21 -17.53 -12.67
CA GLN A 320 2.69 -18.64 -11.87
C GLN A 320 3.47 -18.78 -10.57
N HIS A 321 2.76 -18.80 -9.44
CA HIS A 321 3.33 -19.15 -8.15
C HIS A 321 3.32 -20.67 -7.94
N PRO A 322 4.44 -21.30 -7.51
CA PRO A 322 4.54 -22.77 -7.45
C PRO A 322 3.67 -23.43 -6.37
N ASP A 323 3.26 -22.69 -5.34
CA ASP A 323 2.43 -23.20 -4.24
C ASP A 323 0.93 -23.01 -4.49
N ASN A 324 0.53 -22.21 -5.48
CA ASN A 324 -0.87 -22.00 -5.88
C ASN A 324 -1.22 -22.88 -7.09
N ASP A 325 -2.51 -23.23 -7.20
CA ASP A 325 -3.00 -23.94 -8.37
C ASP A 325 -2.80 -23.09 -9.63
N PRO A 326 -2.50 -23.69 -10.78
CA PRO A 326 -2.40 -22.98 -12.04
C PRO A 326 -3.73 -22.27 -12.40
N ILE A 327 -3.62 -21.03 -12.86
CA ILE A 327 -4.75 -20.23 -13.33
C ILE A 327 -4.85 -20.32 -14.84
#